data_8a4e0797aab61e32e98e8f1177303cbc
#
_entry.id   8a4e0797aab61e32e98e8f1177303cbc
#
_cell.length_a   1.000
_cell.length_b   1.000
_cell.length_c   1.000
_cell.angle_alpha   90.00
_cell.angle_beta   90.00
_cell.angle_gamma   90.00
#
_symmetry.space_group_name_H-M   'P 1'
#
loop_
_entity.id
_entity.type
_entity.pdbx_description
1 polymer ?
#
loop_
_entity_poly.entity_id
_entity_poly.type
_entity_poly.pdbx_seq_one_letter_code
_entity_poly.pdbx_strand_id
1 'polypeptide(L)'
;MNAIVLEQHTRNRRGGPARAPHVEGVRHRFVRTARLRMHVAEAGRGEPVLLLHGWPQHWYAWRDVIPLLARHYRVICPDLRGFGWTEAPRTGYRTGELVDDLIALLDVLALERVFVVGHELGGRLGFHLSLREPARVHGHLALNALHPYGSARRLAPQAWRQWWTVFVETPLLGRTVLRRLPAFTRLLFRLGNPNPDTRAASAVEQFIATLREPDRARAAERVQTQFAYRELVPTLLGKYRPTRLKVPTLMLNGTKDFALSPAGLGGYEPYADDLRVELVTDAGHFLPEERPRLVAETAHRFFSRLIERQSASQVPLTEATR
;
A
#
# COMPACT_ATOMS: atom_id res chain seq x y z
N MET A 1 -6.00 26.99 10.70
CA MET A 1 -7.30 26.63 10.07
C MET A 1 -7.70 25.26 10.60
N ASN A 2 -8.79 25.17 11.37
CA ASN A 2 -9.21 23.96 12.05
C ASN A 2 -9.60 22.89 11.05
N ALA A 3 -8.91 21.76 11.06
CA ALA A 3 -9.29 20.57 10.33
C ALA A 3 -10.65 20.08 10.86
N ILE A 4 -11.69 20.15 10.04
CA ILE A 4 -13.02 19.62 10.39
C ILE A 4 -12.93 18.10 10.35
N VAL A 5 -12.66 17.50 11.50
CA VAL A 5 -12.81 16.06 11.71
C VAL A 5 -14.30 15.79 11.87
N LEU A 6 -14.92 15.28 10.81
CA LEU A 6 -16.33 14.87 10.88
C LEU A 6 -16.38 13.48 11.54
N GLU A 7 -16.78 13.46 12.80
CA GLU A 7 -17.15 12.22 13.49
C GLU A 7 -18.43 11.62 12.93
N GLN A 8 -18.36 10.29 12.77
CA GLN A 8 -19.41 9.28 12.69
C GLN A 8 -20.82 9.63 12.14
N HIS A 9 -21.28 8.78 11.20
CA HIS A 9 -22.67 8.56 10.80
C HIS A 9 -23.34 9.65 9.95
N THR A 10 -23.00 9.71 8.68
CA THR A 10 -23.99 10.16 7.70
C THR A 10 -24.34 9.01 6.76
N ARG A 11 -25.59 8.57 6.81
CA ARG A 11 -26.19 7.71 5.77
C ARG A 11 -25.88 8.32 4.42
N ASN A 12 -25.16 7.55 3.59
CA ASN A 12 -24.86 7.95 2.23
C ASN A 12 -26.17 8.01 1.42
N ARG A 13 -26.68 9.20 1.15
CA ARG A 13 -27.91 9.42 0.36
C ARG A 13 -27.73 9.16 -1.14
N ARG A 14 -26.55 8.74 -1.59
CA ARG A 14 -26.24 8.42 -3.00
C ARG A 14 -25.35 7.17 -3.06
N GLY A 15 -25.94 5.97 -2.99
CA GLY A 15 -25.37 4.70 -3.48
C GLY A 15 -23.88 4.46 -3.24
N GLY A 16 -23.37 4.64 -2.03
CA GLY A 16 -22.02 4.26 -1.66
C GLY A 16 -21.98 2.84 -1.10
N PRO A 17 -20.78 2.23 -0.97
CA PRO A 17 -20.64 0.88 -0.44
C PRO A 17 -21.26 0.75 0.96
N ALA A 18 -21.66 -0.47 1.31
CA ALA A 18 -22.21 -0.80 2.62
C ALA A 18 -21.29 -0.31 3.75
N ARG A 19 -21.78 -0.35 4.99
CA ARG A 19 -20.97 0.06 6.17
C ARG A 19 -19.63 -0.66 6.19
N ALA A 20 -18.55 0.07 6.57
CA ALA A 20 -17.23 -0.52 6.72
C ALA A 20 -17.26 -1.73 7.69
N PRO A 21 -16.58 -2.83 7.38
CA PRO A 21 -16.51 -3.98 8.26
C PRO A 21 -15.97 -3.60 9.64
N HIS A 22 -16.47 -4.26 10.67
CA HIS A 22 -16.02 -4.01 12.04
C HIS A 22 -14.76 -4.83 12.33
N VAL A 23 -13.76 -4.17 12.94
CA VAL A 23 -12.60 -4.80 13.56
C VAL A 23 -12.44 -4.20 14.94
N GLU A 24 -12.29 -5.03 15.95
CA GLU A 24 -12.18 -4.58 17.33
C GLU A 24 -10.99 -3.62 17.53
N GLY A 25 -11.21 -2.53 18.25
CA GLY A 25 -10.20 -1.49 18.49
C GLY A 25 -9.94 -0.55 17.31
N VAL A 26 -10.55 -0.79 16.14
CA VAL A 26 -10.43 0.06 14.97
C VAL A 26 -11.56 1.08 14.91
N ARG A 27 -11.20 2.35 14.79
CA ARG A 27 -12.13 3.47 14.59
C ARG A 27 -12.08 3.94 13.14
N HIS A 28 -13.22 4.32 12.62
CA HIS A 28 -13.37 4.82 11.26
C HIS A 28 -13.68 6.31 11.26
N ARG A 29 -12.97 7.07 10.45
CA ARG A 29 -13.27 8.49 10.22
C ARG A 29 -13.08 8.88 8.76
N PHE A 30 -13.69 10.00 8.40
CA PHE A 30 -13.47 10.63 7.11
C PHE A 30 -12.65 11.90 7.29
N VAL A 31 -11.55 11.99 6.57
CA VAL A 31 -10.66 13.16 6.57
C VAL A 31 -10.87 13.92 5.26
N ARG A 32 -11.23 15.19 5.35
CA ARG A 32 -11.34 16.07 4.19
C ARG A 32 -9.99 16.72 3.96
N THR A 33 -9.34 16.35 2.87
CA THR A 33 -8.13 17.03 2.38
C THR A 33 -8.51 18.10 1.34
N ALA A 34 -7.55 18.89 0.90
CA ALA A 34 -7.76 19.81 -0.23
C ALA A 34 -8.08 19.08 -1.55
N ARG A 35 -7.80 17.77 -1.63
CA ARG A 35 -7.90 16.96 -2.85
C ARG A 35 -9.14 16.09 -2.90
N LEU A 36 -9.50 15.46 -1.78
CA LEU A 36 -10.66 14.55 -1.68
C LEU A 36 -11.02 14.23 -0.21
N ARG A 37 -12.17 13.63 -0.02
CA ARG A 37 -12.59 13.07 1.27
C ARG A 37 -12.12 11.62 1.35
N MET A 38 -11.19 11.35 2.27
CA MET A 38 -10.59 10.04 2.50
C MET A 38 -11.21 9.33 3.69
N HIS A 39 -11.51 8.07 3.55
CA HIS A 39 -11.81 7.19 4.67
C HIS A 39 -10.50 6.69 5.28
N VAL A 40 -10.43 6.68 6.61
CA VAL A 40 -9.28 6.23 7.38
C VAL A 40 -9.75 5.30 8.50
N ALA A 41 -9.21 4.09 8.54
CA ALA A 41 -9.29 3.20 9.68
C ALA A 41 -8.08 3.46 10.58
N GLU A 42 -8.31 3.68 11.89
CA GLU A 42 -7.27 4.12 12.82
C GLU A 42 -7.34 3.32 14.13
N ALA A 43 -6.18 2.93 14.68
CA ALA A 43 -6.08 2.22 15.94
C ALA A 43 -4.75 2.52 16.65
N GLY A 44 -4.70 2.31 17.97
CA GLY A 44 -3.48 2.46 18.76
C GLY A 44 -3.07 3.90 19.01
N ARG A 45 -1.86 4.06 19.57
CA ARG A 45 -1.21 5.34 19.93
C ARG A 45 0.29 5.21 19.77
N GLY A 46 1.03 6.32 19.78
CA GLY A 46 2.49 6.37 19.65
C GLY A 46 2.94 6.81 18.27
N GLU A 47 4.11 6.34 17.84
CA GLU A 47 4.69 6.69 16.54
C GLU A 47 3.75 6.32 15.40
N PRO A 48 3.53 7.22 14.42
CA PRO A 48 2.57 7.00 13.37
C PRO A 48 3.09 6.00 12.31
N VAL A 49 2.27 4.99 12.01
CA VAL A 49 2.49 4.02 10.93
C VAL A 49 1.36 4.12 9.93
N LEU A 50 1.71 4.41 8.68
CA LEU A 50 0.79 4.48 7.55
C LEU A 50 0.72 3.12 6.85
N LEU A 51 -0.45 2.46 6.84
CA LEU A 51 -0.69 1.19 6.15
C LEU A 51 -1.37 1.44 4.81
N LEU A 52 -0.72 1.07 3.70
CA LEU A 52 -1.19 1.28 2.33
C LEU A 52 -1.54 -0.04 1.67
N HIS A 53 -2.81 -0.23 1.35
CA HIS A 53 -3.32 -1.47 0.74
C HIS A 53 -2.91 -1.63 -0.72
N GLY A 54 -2.96 -2.89 -1.20
CA GLY A 54 -2.76 -3.25 -2.60
C GLY A 54 -4.04 -3.16 -3.43
N TRP A 55 -3.88 -3.34 -4.73
CA TRP A 55 -4.99 -3.49 -5.68
C TRP A 55 -5.49 -4.95 -5.69
N PRO A 56 -6.76 -5.24 -5.81
CA PRO A 56 -7.93 -4.36 -5.79
C PRO A 56 -8.60 -4.28 -4.39
N GLN A 57 -7.80 -4.18 -3.36
CA GLN A 57 -8.19 -4.21 -1.95
C GLN A 57 -8.57 -2.83 -1.42
N HIS A 58 -8.79 -2.75 -0.10
CA HIS A 58 -8.96 -1.55 0.70
C HIS A 58 -8.44 -1.82 2.14
N TRP A 59 -8.62 -0.89 3.09
CA TRP A 59 -8.10 -0.98 4.45
C TRP A 59 -8.29 -2.35 5.12
N TYR A 60 -9.34 -3.08 4.77
CA TYR A 60 -9.67 -4.37 5.38
C TYR A 60 -8.65 -5.49 5.09
N ALA A 61 -7.77 -5.30 4.12
CA ALA A 61 -6.61 -6.15 3.89
C ALA A 61 -5.68 -6.21 5.12
N TRP A 62 -5.73 -5.17 5.94
CA TRP A 62 -4.91 -5.02 7.14
C TRP A 62 -5.60 -5.42 8.43
N ARG A 63 -6.83 -5.97 8.39
CA ARG A 63 -7.67 -6.30 9.56
C ARG A 63 -6.95 -7.12 10.62
N ASP A 64 -6.08 -8.05 10.22
CA ASP A 64 -5.35 -8.93 11.11
C ASP A 64 -3.98 -8.36 11.53
N VAL A 65 -3.46 -7.36 10.79
CA VAL A 65 -2.19 -6.66 11.08
C VAL A 65 -2.42 -5.47 12.02
N ILE A 66 -3.51 -4.71 11.81
CA ILE A 66 -3.83 -3.50 12.59
C ILE A 66 -3.81 -3.76 14.11
N PRO A 67 -4.52 -4.78 14.65
CA PRO A 67 -4.54 -5.02 16.10
C PRO A 67 -3.16 -5.36 16.68
N LEU A 68 -2.29 -5.96 15.87
CA LEU A 68 -0.93 -6.33 16.31
C LEU A 68 -0.02 -5.10 16.38
N LEU A 69 -0.04 -4.25 15.36
CA LEU A 69 0.75 -3.02 15.33
C LEU A 69 0.22 -1.95 16.29
N ALA A 70 -1.08 -1.88 16.51
CA ALA A 70 -1.73 -0.91 17.39
C ALA A 70 -1.31 -1.02 18.86
N ARG A 71 -0.66 -2.12 19.25
CA ARG A 71 -0.07 -2.29 20.59
C ARG A 71 1.12 -1.35 20.84
N HIS A 72 1.80 -0.93 19.75
CA HIS A 72 3.06 -0.18 19.81
C HIS A 72 3.01 1.15 19.04
N TYR A 73 2.08 1.28 18.09
CA TYR A 73 2.05 2.37 17.13
C TYR A 73 0.66 2.98 17.01
N ARG A 74 0.60 4.24 16.57
CA ARG A 74 -0.60 4.84 16.03
C ARG A 74 -0.74 4.40 14.58
N VAL A 75 -1.60 3.44 14.32
CA VAL A 75 -1.86 2.90 12.98
C VAL A 75 -2.86 3.78 12.24
N ILE A 76 -2.52 4.18 11.03
CA ILE A 76 -3.33 5.00 10.13
C ILE A 76 -3.44 4.25 8.82
N CYS A 77 -4.63 3.76 8.49
CA CYS A 77 -4.89 2.93 7.33
C CYS A 77 -5.94 3.58 6.44
N PRO A 78 -5.52 4.44 5.49
CA PRO A 78 -6.46 5.07 4.56
C PRO A 78 -6.90 4.08 3.48
N ASP A 79 -8.14 4.24 3.01
CA ASP A 79 -8.50 3.76 1.69
C ASP A 79 -7.93 4.73 0.65
N LEU A 80 -7.20 4.21 -0.32
CA LEU A 80 -6.63 4.99 -1.41
C LEU A 80 -7.75 5.57 -2.30
N ARG A 81 -7.45 6.61 -3.05
CA ARG A 81 -8.37 7.25 -4.01
C ARG A 81 -9.14 6.22 -4.82
N GLY A 82 -10.46 6.24 -4.70
CA GLY A 82 -11.36 5.38 -5.46
C GLY A 82 -11.53 3.96 -4.91
N PHE A 83 -10.87 3.62 -3.80
CA PHE A 83 -11.04 2.33 -3.13
C PHE A 83 -11.85 2.47 -1.84
N GLY A 84 -12.38 1.35 -1.37
CA GLY A 84 -13.16 1.29 -0.13
C GLY A 84 -14.21 2.38 -0.05
N TRP A 85 -14.10 3.24 0.96
CA TRP A 85 -15.04 4.33 1.26
C TRP A 85 -14.50 5.72 0.91
N THR A 86 -13.27 5.83 0.40
CA THR A 86 -12.69 7.07 -0.10
C THR A 86 -13.37 7.54 -1.38
N GLU A 87 -13.47 8.84 -1.62
CA GLU A 87 -14.02 9.40 -2.86
C GLU A 87 -13.38 8.79 -4.11
N ALA A 88 -14.18 8.59 -5.16
CA ALA A 88 -13.75 8.07 -6.45
C ALA A 88 -13.95 9.10 -7.58
N PRO A 89 -13.13 10.14 -7.67
CA PRO A 89 -13.18 11.12 -8.74
C PRO A 89 -13.05 10.45 -10.12
N ARG A 90 -13.43 11.17 -11.18
CA ARG A 90 -13.29 10.64 -12.54
C ARG A 90 -11.86 10.54 -13.03
N THR A 91 -10.93 11.29 -12.45
CA THR A 91 -9.52 11.43 -12.85
C THR A 91 -8.60 11.41 -11.63
N GLY A 92 -7.29 11.50 -11.84
CA GLY A 92 -6.32 11.60 -10.75
C GLY A 92 -5.81 10.25 -10.26
N TYR A 93 -5.58 9.29 -11.15
CA TYR A 93 -5.17 7.92 -10.81
C TYR A 93 -3.74 7.56 -11.21
N ARG A 94 -2.90 8.55 -11.55
CA ARG A 94 -1.46 8.34 -11.72
C ARG A 94 -0.79 8.18 -10.36
N THR A 95 0.32 7.46 -10.30
CA THR A 95 1.08 7.25 -9.06
C THR A 95 1.40 8.57 -8.36
N GLY A 96 1.83 9.60 -9.11
CA GLY A 96 2.12 10.92 -8.52
C GLY A 96 0.92 11.57 -7.85
N GLU A 97 -0.27 11.46 -8.45
CA GLU A 97 -1.52 12.02 -7.92
C GLU A 97 -2.00 11.28 -6.66
N LEU A 98 -1.78 9.95 -6.62
CA LEU A 98 -2.07 9.14 -5.42
C LEU A 98 -1.09 9.48 -4.28
N VAL A 99 0.17 9.76 -4.59
CA VAL A 99 1.16 10.24 -3.59
C VAL A 99 0.80 11.63 -3.09
N ASP A 100 0.34 12.54 -3.95
CA ASP A 100 -0.17 13.86 -3.53
C ASP A 100 -1.33 13.74 -2.54
N ASP A 101 -2.22 12.75 -2.71
CA ASP A 101 -3.30 12.51 -1.77
C ASP A 101 -2.79 12.06 -0.40
N LEU A 102 -1.73 11.23 -0.38
CA LEU A 102 -1.10 10.80 0.87
C LEU A 102 -0.41 11.97 1.57
N ILE A 103 0.32 12.83 0.84
CA ILE A 103 0.94 14.02 1.39
C ILE A 103 -0.13 14.94 2.01
N ALA A 104 -1.21 15.20 1.26
CA ALA A 104 -2.32 16.01 1.75
C ALA A 104 -3.01 15.40 2.99
N LEU A 105 -3.06 14.07 3.08
CA LEU A 105 -3.56 13.38 4.27
C LEU A 105 -2.62 13.59 5.47
N LEU A 106 -1.31 13.41 5.28
CA LEU A 106 -0.33 13.64 6.35
C LEU A 106 -0.39 15.08 6.87
N ASP A 107 -0.55 16.06 5.98
CA ASP A 107 -0.63 17.49 6.34
C ASP A 107 -1.88 17.77 7.18
N VAL A 108 -3.06 17.29 6.77
CA VAL A 108 -4.31 17.48 7.53
C VAL A 108 -4.26 16.77 8.88
N LEU A 109 -3.56 15.65 8.99
CA LEU A 109 -3.39 14.91 10.24
C LEU A 109 -2.27 15.48 11.12
N ALA A 110 -1.57 16.53 10.67
CA ALA A 110 -0.40 17.13 11.33
C ALA A 110 0.68 16.08 11.64
N LEU A 111 0.92 15.16 10.71
CA LEU A 111 1.94 14.13 10.82
C LEU A 111 3.18 14.59 10.06
N GLU A 112 4.17 15.05 10.78
CA GLU A 112 5.43 15.51 10.19
C GLU A 112 6.17 14.35 9.53
N ARG A 113 6.22 13.21 10.18
CA ARG A 113 6.96 12.04 9.73
C ARG A 113 6.25 10.74 10.13
N VAL A 114 6.28 9.72 9.27
CA VAL A 114 5.61 8.43 9.49
C VAL A 114 6.51 7.25 9.09
N PHE A 115 6.27 6.09 9.68
CA PHE A 115 6.65 4.83 9.08
C PHE A 115 5.61 4.42 8.03
N VAL A 116 6.03 3.72 6.99
CA VAL A 116 5.14 3.24 5.93
C VAL A 116 5.24 1.72 5.85
N VAL A 117 4.09 1.05 5.84
CA VAL A 117 3.97 -0.35 5.41
C VAL A 117 3.04 -0.38 4.21
N GLY A 118 3.53 -0.82 3.07
CA GLY A 118 2.76 -0.83 1.83
C GLY A 118 2.74 -2.18 1.15
N HIS A 119 1.55 -2.63 0.73
CA HIS A 119 1.40 -3.85 -0.05
C HIS A 119 1.13 -3.52 -1.51
N GLU A 120 1.81 -4.16 -2.45
CA GLU A 120 1.65 -4.06 -3.91
C GLU A 120 1.58 -2.60 -4.38
N LEU A 121 0.38 -2.08 -4.74
CA LEU A 121 0.13 -0.66 -5.06
C LEU A 121 0.59 0.25 -3.91
N GLY A 122 0.21 -0.07 -2.68
CA GLY A 122 0.61 0.68 -1.49
C GLY A 122 2.11 0.69 -1.27
N GLY A 123 2.80 -0.42 -1.54
CA GLY A 123 4.26 -0.50 -1.48
C GLY A 123 4.92 0.37 -2.55
N ARG A 124 4.40 0.36 -3.78
CA ARG A 124 4.82 1.26 -4.85
C ARG A 124 4.64 2.73 -4.46
N LEU A 125 3.48 3.08 -3.89
CA LEU A 125 3.24 4.44 -3.39
C LEU A 125 4.19 4.83 -2.26
N GLY A 126 4.52 3.91 -1.36
CA GLY A 126 5.53 4.09 -0.31
C GLY A 126 6.91 4.42 -0.88
N PHE A 127 7.35 3.74 -1.93
CA PHE A 127 8.58 4.09 -2.65
C PHE A 127 8.53 5.51 -3.22
N HIS A 128 7.44 5.86 -3.91
CA HIS A 128 7.31 7.19 -4.52
C HIS A 128 7.20 8.31 -3.48
N LEU A 129 6.54 8.06 -2.36
CA LEU A 129 6.51 8.98 -1.22
C LEU A 129 7.93 9.18 -0.65
N SER A 130 8.68 8.09 -0.46
CA SER A 130 10.07 8.12 0.03
C SER A 130 11.04 8.82 -0.91
N LEU A 131 10.82 8.75 -2.23
CA LEU A 131 11.64 9.45 -3.22
C LEU A 131 11.32 10.96 -3.29
N ARG A 132 10.06 11.34 -3.12
CA ARG A 132 9.61 12.75 -3.23
C ARG A 132 9.79 13.52 -1.93
N GLU A 133 9.44 12.89 -0.81
CA GLU A 133 9.38 13.49 0.52
C GLU A 133 10.16 12.64 1.53
N PRO A 134 11.48 12.45 1.33
CA PRO A 134 12.27 11.58 2.21
C PRO A 134 12.26 12.05 3.67
N ALA A 135 12.09 13.34 3.93
CA ALA A 135 11.98 13.88 5.28
C ALA A 135 10.68 13.46 5.99
N ARG A 136 9.64 13.09 5.24
CA ARG A 136 8.32 12.68 5.76
C ARG A 136 8.23 11.19 6.08
N VAL A 137 9.26 10.38 5.76
CA VAL A 137 9.27 8.92 5.95
C VAL A 137 10.45 8.50 6.82
N HIS A 138 10.17 7.85 7.95
CA HIS A 138 11.19 7.29 8.83
C HIS A 138 11.79 6.00 8.29
N GLY A 139 10.96 5.15 7.71
CA GLY A 139 11.32 3.87 7.12
C GLY A 139 10.15 3.29 6.36
N HIS A 140 10.43 2.47 5.36
CA HIS A 140 9.43 1.87 4.49
C HIS A 140 9.57 0.33 4.49
N LEU A 141 8.51 -0.37 4.89
CA LEU A 141 8.35 -1.81 4.69
C LEU A 141 7.45 -2.06 3.49
N ALA A 142 8.02 -2.54 2.40
CA ALA A 142 7.29 -2.85 1.17
C ALA A 142 7.00 -4.36 1.08
N LEU A 143 5.75 -4.73 0.82
CA LEU A 143 5.30 -6.12 0.74
C LEU A 143 4.86 -6.42 -0.70
N ASN A 144 5.49 -7.42 -1.35
CA ASN A 144 5.15 -7.85 -2.71
C ASN A 144 4.99 -6.68 -3.70
N ALA A 145 5.92 -5.74 -3.68
CA ALA A 145 5.84 -4.50 -4.43
C ALA A 145 6.97 -4.35 -5.44
N LEU A 146 6.67 -3.82 -6.61
CA LEU A 146 7.69 -3.45 -7.58
C LEU A 146 8.39 -2.17 -7.11
N HIS A 147 9.70 -2.24 -6.92
CA HIS A 147 10.52 -1.06 -6.61
C HIS A 147 10.78 -0.19 -7.87
N PRO A 148 11.08 1.12 -7.73
CA PRO A 148 11.18 2.05 -8.87
C PRO A 148 12.40 1.81 -9.78
N TYR A 149 13.32 0.94 -9.39
CA TYR A 149 14.55 0.63 -10.12
C TYR A 149 14.46 -0.68 -10.92
N GLY A 150 13.25 -1.22 -11.11
CA GLY A 150 13.01 -2.40 -11.94
C GLY A 150 13.56 -2.24 -13.36
N SER A 151 13.92 -3.34 -14.00
CA SER A 151 14.42 -3.32 -15.37
C SER A 151 13.69 -4.30 -16.27
N ALA A 152 13.53 -3.93 -17.54
CA ALA A 152 12.92 -4.79 -18.56
C ALA A 152 13.65 -6.13 -18.67
N ARG A 153 14.99 -6.13 -18.58
CA ARG A 153 15.82 -7.35 -18.65
C ARG A 153 15.42 -8.38 -17.59
N ARG A 154 15.10 -7.94 -16.37
CA ARG A 154 14.72 -8.83 -15.25
C ARG A 154 13.25 -9.24 -15.28
N LEU A 155 12.37 -8.35 -15.75
CA LEU A 155 10.91 -8.59 -15.71
C LEU A 155 10.35 -9.22 -16.99
N ALA A 156 10.95 -9.00 -18.16
CA ALA A 156 10.48 -9.57 -19.42
C ALA A 156 10.37 -11.10 -19.43
N PRO A 157 11.32 -11.89 -18.86
CA PRO A 157 11.20 -13.33 -18.85
C PRO A 157 9.98 -13.87 -18.07
N GLN A 158 9.42 -13.05 -17.21
CA GLN A 158 8.24 -13.40 -16.39
C GLN A 158 6.98 -12.63 -16.78
N ALA A 159 7.01 -11.85 -17.87
CA ALA A 159 5.86 -11.05 -18.32
C ALA A 159 4.59 -11.88 -18.57
N TRP A 160 4.75 -13.14 -18.96
CA TRP A 160 3.62 -14.09 -19.13
C TRP A 160 2.78 -14.27 -17.85
N ARG A 161 3.39 -14.06 -16.68
CA ARG A 161 2.68 -14.13 -15.37
C ARG A 161 1.62 -13.04 -15.23
N GLN A 162 1.73 -11.98 -16.05
CA GLN A 162 0.83 -10.83 -16.05
C GLN A 162 -0.34 -10.97 -17.04
N TRP A 163 -0.64 -12.22 -17.53
CA TRP A 163 -1.70 -12.48 -18.50
C TRP A 163 -3.06 -11.90 -18.08
N TRP A 164 -3.35 -11.85 -16.79
CA TRP A 164 -4.59 -11.36 -16.22
C TRP A 164 -4.76 -9.84 -16.36
N THR A 165 -3.67 -9.10 -16.51
CA THR A 165 -3.69 -7.64 -16.58
C THR A 165 -4.42 -7.14 -17.82
N VAL A 166 -4.39 -7.91 -18.92
CA VAL A 166 -5.15 -7.59 -20.14
C VAL A 166 -6.64 -7.38 -19.84
N PHE A 167 -7.19 -8.15 -18.89
CA PHE A 167 -8.61 -8.05 -18.53
C PHE A 167 -8.92 -6.83 -17.65
N VAL A 168 -7.96 -6.26 -16.94
CA VAL A 168 -8.18 -5.15 -16.01
C VAL A 168 -7.58 -3.84 -16.49
N GLU A 169 -6.58 -3.88 -17.37
CA GLU A 169 -5.90 -2.71 -17.92
C GLU A 169 -6.58 -2.17 -19.19
N THR A 170 -7.38 -2.99 -19.88
CA THR A 170 -8.13 -2.55 -21.06
C THR A 170 -9.28 -1.63 -20.65
N PRO A 171 -9.29 -0.38 -21.13
CA PRO A 171 -10.35 0.59 -20.81
C PRO A 171 -11.75 0.05 -21.13
N LEU A 172 -12.72 0.31 -20.27
CA LEU A 172 -14.11 -0.17 -20.31
C LEU A 172 -14.26 -1.67 -20.00
N LEU A 173 -13.36 -2.52 -20.51
CA LEU A 173 -13.36 -3.95 -20.20
C LEU A 173 -13.04 -4.18 -18.72
N GLY A 174 -11.97 -3.54 -18.20
CA GLY A 174 -11.50 -3.72 -16.84
C GLY A 174 -12.61 -3.45 -15.81
N ARG A 175 -13.27 -2.29 -15.89
CA ARG A 175 -14.39 -1.97 -15.00
C ARG A 175 -15.57 -2.92 -15.13
N THR A 176 -15.82 -3.43 -16.34
CA THR A 176 -16.90 -4.40 -16.60
C THR A 176 -16.57 -5.74 -15.96
N VAL A 177 -15.34 -6.24 -16.13
CA VAL A 177 -14.86 -7.48 -15.52
C VAL A 177 -14.91 -7.39 -14.00
N LEU A 178 -14.31 -6.35 -13.41
CA LEU A 178 -14.28 -6.17 -11.97
C LEU A 178 -15.68 -6.03 -11.34
N ARG A 179 -16.60 -5.36 -12.04
CA ARG A 179 -17.96 -5.13 -11.55
C ARG A 179 -18.86 -6.34 -11.70
N ARG A 180 -18.82 -7.03 -12.87
CA ARG A 180 -19.83 -8.00 -13.27
C ARG A 180 -19.35 -9.45 -13.20
N LEU A 181 -18.05 -9.70 -13.09
CA LEU A 181 -17.45 -11.02 -13.05
C LEU A 181 -16.70 -11.27 -11.73
N PRO A 182 -17.41 -11.39 -10.59
CA PRO A 182 -16.76 -11.63 -9.30
C PRO A 182 -15.92 -12.90 -9.27
N ALA A 183 -16.24 -13.88 -10.12
CA ALA A 183 -15.43 -15.09 -10.27
C ALA A 183 -13.99 -14.79 -10.71
N PHE A 184 -13.80 -13.77 -11.55
CA PHE A 184 -12.46 -13.32 -11.96
C PHE A 184 -11.67 -12.76 -10.78
N THR A 185 -12.27 -11.90 -9.96
CA THR A 185 -11.63 -11.39 -8.76
C THR A 185 -11.30 -12.51 -7.78
N ARG A 186 -12.21 -13.47 -7.55
CA ARG A 186 -11.92 -14.65 -6.73
C ARG A 186 -10.78 -15.48 -7.28
N LEU A 187 -10.68 -15.61 -8.61
CA LEU A 187 -9.56 -16.30 -9.26
C LEU A 187 -8.23 -15.62 -8.96
N LEU A 188 -8.14 -14.28 -9.09
CA LEU A 188 -6.91 -13.53 -8.77
C LEU A 188 -6.48 -13.74 -7.32
N PHE A 189 -7.42 -13.70 -6.37
CA PHE A 189 -7.11 -13.94 -4.97
C PHE A 189 -6.66 -15.40 -4.72
N ARG A 190 -7.22 -16.38 -5.42
CA ARG A 190 -6.75 -17.78 -5.34
C ARG A 190 -5.35 -17.97 -5.92
N LEU A 191 -5.07 -17.37 -7.06
CA LEU A 191 -3.74 -17.43 -7.68
C LEU A 191 -2.68 -16.77 -6.82
N GLY A 192 -3.04 -15.68 -6.15
CA GLY A 192 -2.13 -14.93 -5.28
C GLY A 192 -1.93 -15.53 -3.90
N ASN A 193 -2.73 -16.52 -3.48
CA ASN A 193 -2.60 -17.17 -2.19
C ASN A 193 -2.42 -18.67 -2.34
N PRO A 194 -1.21 -19.20 -2.22
CA PRO A 194 -0.93 -20.63 -2.29
C PRO A 194 -1.47 -21.43 -1.08
N ASN A 195 -1.86 -20.74 0.01
CA ASN A 195 -2.35 -21.34 1.24
C ASN A 195 -3.81 -20.90 1.48
N PRO A 196 -4.80 -21.55 0.83
CA PRO A 196 -6.19 -21.11 0.87
C PRO A 196 -6.79 -21.06 2.29
N ASP A 197 -6.28 -21.84 3.22
CA ASP A 197 -6.75 -21.89 4.62
C ASP A 197 -6.44 -20.64 5.43
N THR A 198 -5.43 -19.87 5.00
CA THR A 198 -5.03 -18.61 5.66
C THR A 198 -5.88 -17.42 5.23
N ARG A 199 -6.67 -17.58 4.16
CA ARG A 199 -7.49 -16.50 3.60
C ARG A 199 -8.95 -16.67 4.01
N ALA A 200 -9.48 -15.69 4.70
CA ALA A 200 -10.90 -15.65 4.99
C ALA A 200 -11.71 -15.35 3.72
N ALA A 201 -12.53 -16.28 3.26
CA ALA A 201 -13.39 -16.08 2.09
C ALA A 201 -14.28 -14.82 2.23
N SER A 202 -14.73 -14.51 3.44
CA SER A 202 -15.49 -13.30 3.74
C SER A 202 -14.75 -12.00 3.39
N ALA A 203 -13.42 -11.95 3.54
CA ALA A 203 -12.63 -10.76 3.19
C ALA A 203 -12.63 -10.51 1.67
N VAL A 204 -12.51 -11.56 0.88
CA VAL A 204 -12.58 -11.47 -0.59
C VAL A 204 -13.94 -10.94 -1.04
N GLU A 205 -15.02 -11.38 -0.39
CA GLU A 205 -16.36 -10.88 -0.70
C GLU A 205 -16.53 -9.40 -0.32
N GLN A 206 -15.84 -8.90 0.72
CA GLN A 206 -15.84 -7.47 1.03
C GLN A 206 -15.16 -6.65 -0.09
N PHE A 207 -14.03 -7.11 -0.63
CA PHE A 207 -13.38 -6.45 -1.77
C PHE A 207 -14.26 -6.49 -3.03
N ILE A 208 -14.87 -7.64 -3.33
CA ILE A 208 -15.80 -7.80 -4.44
C ILE A 208 -17.02 -6.88 -4.28
N ALA A 209 -17.59 -6.77 -3.08
CA ALA A 209 -18.75 -5.93 -2.81
C ALA A 209 -18.47 -4.46 -3.15
N THR A 210 -17.29 -3.94 -2.78
CA THR A 210 -16.90 -2.57 -3.15
C THR A 210 -16.67 -2.42 -4.66
N LEU A 211 -16.08 -3.40 -5.34
CA LEU A 211 -15.84 -3.37 -6.79
C LEU A 211 -17.14 -3.45 -7.63
N ARG A 212 -18.25 -3.89 -7.06
CA ARG A 212 -19.56 -3.85 -7.74
C ARG A 212 -20.07 -2.42 -7.95
N GLU A 213 -19.61 -1.47 -7.14
CA GLU A 213 -19.94 -0.06 -7.30
C GLU A 213 -19.28 0.49 -8.59
N PRO A 214 -20.04 1.15 -9.49
CA PRO A 214 -19.53 1.61 -10.78
C PRO A 214 -18.29 2.49 -10.66
N ASP A 215 -18.28 3.39 -9.68
CA ASP A 215 -17.19 4.33 -9.48
C ASP A 215 -15.93 3.65 -8.95
N ARG A 216 -16.08 2.60 -8.13
CA ARG A 216 -14.97 1.80 -7.59
C ARG A 216 -14.33 0.94 -8.67
N ALA A 217 -15.15 0.23 -9.46
CA ALA A 217 -14.65 -0.54 -10.59
C ALA A 217 -13.91 0.34 -11.61
N ARG A 218 -14.44 1.56 -11.89
CA ARG A 218 -13.77 2.53 -12.75
C ARG A 218 -12.42 2.98 -12.16
N ALA A 219 -12.37 3.28 -10.86
CA ALA A 219 -11.16 3.68 -10.18
C ALA A 219 -10.09 2.58 -10.23
N ALA A 220 -10.47 1.34 -9.89
CA ALA A 220 -9.58 0.19 -9.94
C ALA A 220 -9.01 -0.05 -11.34
N GLU A 221 -9.84 0.03 -12.40
CA GLU A 221 -9.39 -0.01 -13.79
C GLU A 221 -8.41 1.14 -14.07
N ARG A 222 -8.75 2.38 -13.68
CA ARG A 222 -7.93 3.57 -13.97
C ARG A 222 -6.54 3.48 -13.35
N VAL A 223 -6.42 2.99 -12.13
CA VAL A 223 -5.11 2.81 -11.47
C VAL A 223 -4.23 1.87 -12.30
N GLN A 224 -4.74 0.72 -12.72
CA GLN A 224 -3.99 -0.25 -13.52
C GLN A 224 -3.67 0.31 -14.91
N THR A 225 -4.66 0.88 -15.60
CA THR A 225 -4.48 1.48 -16.93
C THR A 225 -3.43 2.60 -16.91
N GLN A 226 -3.47 3.52 -15.92
CA GLN A 226 -2.48 4.60 -15.84
C GLN A 226 -1.09 4.06 -15.58
N PHE A 227 -0.96 3.07 -14.70
CA PHE A 227 0.34 2.44 -14.46
C PHE A 227 0.87 1.75 -15.72
N ALA A 228 0.10 0.86 -16.33
CA ALA A 228 0.52 0.10 -17.50
C ALA A 228 0.93 0.98 -18.68
N TYR A 229 0.08 1.94 -19.05
CA TYR A 229 0.29 2.74 -20.26
C TYR A 229 1.17 3.98 -20.08
N ARG A 230 1.35 4.48 -18.86
CA ARG A 230 2.05 5.74 -18.62
C ARG A 230 3.30 5.64 -17.76
N GLU A 231 3.40 4.60 -16.93
CA GLU A 231 4.43 4.56 -15.90
C GLU A 231 5.33 3.32 -15.99
N LEU A 232 4.79 2.15 -16.37
CA LEU A 232 5.55 0.91 -16.39
C LEU A 232 6.76 1.01 -17.32
N VAL A 233 6.57 1.36 -18.59
CA VAL A 233 7.66 1.44 -19.57
C VAL A 233 8.72 2.47 -19.13
N PRO A 234 8.40 3.72 -18.79
CA PRO A 234 9.39 4.67 -18.26
C PRO A 234 10.13 4.14 -17.02
N THR A 235 9.45 3.45 -16.10
CA THR A 235 10.09 2.84 -14.93
C THR A 235 11.11 1.79 -15.36
N LEU A 236 10.74 0.88 -16.25
CA LEU A 236 11.63 -0.17 -16.76
C LEU A 236 12.82 0.37 -17.57
N LEU A 237 12.65 1.53 -18.20
CA LEU A 237 13.72 2.27 -18.90
C LEU A 237 14.60 3.09 -17.95
N GLY A 238 14.32 3.09 -16.64
CA GLY A 238 15.18 3.68 -15.63
C GLY A 238 14.84 5.13 -15.27
N LYS A 239 13.60 5.58 -15.46
CA LYS A 239 13.14 6.93 -15.10
C LYS A 239 13.58 7.39 -13.71
N TYR A 240 13.62 6.48 -12.74
CA TYR A 240 13.91 6.81 -11.33
C TYR A 240 15.38 6.61 -10.94
N ARG A 241 16.23 6.07 -11.83
CA ARG A 241 17.67 5.84 -11.54
C ARG A 241 18.44 7.10 -11.14
N PRO A 242 18.12 8.30 -11.65
CA PRO A 242 18.79 9.52 -11.21
C PRO A 242 18.45 9.93 -9.76
N THR A 243 17.35 9.40 -9.20
CA THR A 243 16.91 9.76 -7.85
C THR A 243 17.26 8.63 -6.88
N ARG A 244 18.15 8.92 -5.93
CA ARG A 244 18.61 7.95 -4.94
C ARG A 244 17.59 7.79 -3.80
N LEU A 245 17.27 6.55 -3.43
CA LEU A 245 16.43 6.21 -2.29
C LEU A 245 17.24 6.31 -1.00
N LYS A 246 16.98 7.36 -0.23
CA LYS A 246 17.66 7.65 1.05
C LYS A 246 16.94 7.06 2.26
N VAL A 247 15.64 6.78 2.12
CA VAL A 247 14.82 6.24 3.21
C VAL A 247 15.18 4.75 3.41
N PRO A 248 15.54 4.33 4.64
CA PRO A 248 15.74 2.93 4.94
C PRO A 248 14.53 2.10 4.55
N THR A 249 14.74 1.07 3.75
CA THR A 249 13.66 0.29 3.18
C THR A 249 13.92 -1.20 3.32
N LEU A 250 12.91 -1.93 3.79
CA LEU A 250 12.89 -3.38 3.80
C LEU A 250 11.78 -3.86 2.87
N MET A 251 12.11 -4.78 1.97
CA MET A 251 11.13 -5.47 1.13
C MET A 251 10.93 -6.89 1.62
N LEU A 252 9.69 -7.31 1.80
CA LEU A 252 9.31 -8.73 1.94
C LEU A 252 8.59 -9.18 0.68
N ASN A 253 9.01 -10.29 0.12
CA ASN A 253 8.36 -10.89 -1.04
C ASN A 253 8.13 -12.38 -0.84
N GLY A 254 6.91 -12.84 -1.12
CA GLY A 254 6.61 -14.27 -1.08
C GLY A 254 7.33 -15.04 -2.18
N THR A 255 7.91 -16.20 -1.86
CA THR A 255 8.59 -17.03 -2.86
C THR A 255 7.65 -17.60 -3.92
N LYS A 256 6.35 -17.69 -3.59
CA LYS A 256 5.28 -18.16 -4.48
C LYS A 256 4.41 -17.02 -5.02
N ASP A 257 4.89 -15.76 -4.96
CA ASP A 257 4.17 -14.64 -5.57
C ASP A 257 3.96 -14.88 -7.07
N PHE A 258 2.68 -14.92 -7.49
CA PHE A 258 2.31 -15.18 -8.87
C PHE A 258 2.56 -13.99 -9.80
N ALA A 259 2.56 -12.76 -9.25
CA ALA A 259 2.71 -11.52 -10.00
C ALA A 259 4.18 -11.06 -10.09
N LEU A 260 4.94 -11.15 -9.00
CA LEU A 260 6.32 -10.66 -8.91
C LEU A 260 7.23 -11.74 -8.34
N SER A 261 7.98 -12.42 -9.19
CA SER A 261 8.91 -13.45 -8.73
C SER A 261 10.19 -12.84 -8.13
N PRO A 262 10.89 -13.57 -7.25
CA PRO A 262 12.15 -13.15 -6.66
C PRO A 262 13.20 -12.68 -7.68
N ALA A 263 13.24 -13.29 -8.86
CA ALA A 263 14.19 -12.94 -9.93
C ALA A 263 14.02 -11.49 -10.43
N GLY A 264 12.85 -10.90 -10.27
CA GLY A 264 12.53 -9.52 -10.66
C GLY A 264 12.99 -8.45 -9.68
N LEU A 265 13.37 -8.82 -8.44
CA LEU A 265 13.53 -7.89 -7.32
C LEU A 265 14.91 -7.21 -7.22
N GLY A 266 15.92 -7.63 -7.98
CA GLY A 266 17.27 -7.05 -7.92
C GLY A 266 17.45 -5.83 -8.83
N GLY A 267 18.66 -5.22 -8.77
CA GLY A 267 19.08 -4.11 -9.62
C GLY A 267 18.83 -2.73 -9.00
N TYR A 268 18.50 -2.68 -7.73
CA TYR A 268 18.34 -1.45 -6.94
C TYR A 268 19.63 -0.98 -6.25
N GLU A 269 20.61 -1.85 -6.12
CA GLU A 269 21.80 -1.67 -5.28
C GLU A 269 22.56 -0.35 -5.56
N PRO A 270 22.71 0.09 -6.83
CA PRO A 270 23.37 1.36 -7.12
C PRO A 270 22.54 2.61 -6.76
N TYR A 271 21.24 2.44 -6.50
CA TYR A 271 20.28 3.54 -6.41
C TYR A 271 19.65 3.72 -5.03
N ALA A 272 20.00 2.89 -4.06
CA ALA A 272 19.46 2.96 -2.70
C ALA A 272 20.58 2.92 -1.66
N ASP A 273 20.42 3.66 -0.55
CA ASP A 273 21.40 3.70 0.53
C ASP A 273 21.26 2.48 1.47
N ASP A 274 20.03 2.16 1.87
CA ASP A 274 19.71 1.01 2.72
C ASP A 274 18.36 0.41 2.25
N LEU A 275 18.42 -0.40 1.19
CA LEU A 275 17.32 -1.24 0.74
C LEU A 275 17.73 -2.71 0.82
N ARG A 276 16.91 -3.50 1.51
CA ARG A 276 17.10 -4.94 1.65
C ARG A 276 15.88 -5.69 1.21
N VAL A 277 16.08 -6.87 0.64
CA VAL A 277 15.03 -7.78 0.19
C VAL A 277 15.13 -9.07 0.99
N GLU A 278 14.06 -9.45 1.66
CA GLU A 278 13.89 -10.72 2.36
C GLU A 278 12.78 -11.53 1.69
N LEU A 279 13.02 -12.81 1.48
CA LEU A 279 12.04 -13.72 0.88
C LEU A 279 11.30 -14.48 1.96
N VAL A 280 9.98 -14.50 1.86
CA VAL A 280 9.10 -15.26 2.74
C VAL A 280 8.77 -16.59 2.09
N THR A 281 9.35 -17.66 2.63
CA THR A 281 9.15 -19.03 2.11
C THR A 281 7.68 -19.42 2.19
N ASP A 282 7.20 -20.08 1.14
CA ASP A 282 5.82 -20.60 1.02
C ASP A 282 4.71 -19.57 1.18
N ALA A 283 5.02 -18.29 0.96
CA ALA A 283 4.04 -17.22 0.91
C ALA A 283 3.82 -16.74 -0.54
N GLY A 284 2.60 -16.31 -0.82
CA GLY A 284 2.20 -15.78 -2.10
C GLY A 284 2.23 -14.26 -2.16
N HIS A 285 1.25 -13.71 -2.88
CA HIS A 285 1.16 -12.27 -3.15
C HIS A 285 0.56 -11.45 -2.00
N PHE A 286 -0.40 -12.01 -1.27
CA PHE A 286 -1.20 -11.28 -0.28
C PHE A 286 -0.62 -11.41 1.14
N LEU A 287 0.66 -11.06 1.35
CA LEU A 287 1.37 -11.20 2.62
C LEU A 287 0.61 -10.65 3.85
N PRO A 288 -0.07 -9.49 3.79
CA PRO A 288 -0.83 -9.00 4.95
C PRO A 288 -1.93 -9.96 5.41
N GLU A 289 -2.50 -10.73 4.48
CA GLU A 289 -3.55 -11.70 4.76
C GLU A 289 -3.02 -13.12 5.04
N GLU A 290 -1.88 -13.48 4.40
CA GLU A 290 -1.30 -14.81 4.53
C GLU A 290 -0.42 -14.96 5.78
N ARG A 291 0.29 -13.90 6.14
CA ARG A 291 1.29 -13.87 7.21
C ARG A 291 1.19 -12.62 8.09
N PRO A 292 0.00 -12.28 8.64
CA PRO A 292 -0.20 -11.01 9.36
C PRO A 292 0.73 -10.83 10.56
N ARG A 293 1.01 -11.92 11.31
CA ARG A 293 1.95 -11.89 12.44
C ARG A 293 3.38 -11.59 11.98
N LEU A 294 3.86 -12.30 10.94
CA LEU A 294 5.19 -12.06 10.37
C LEU A 294 5.33 -10.61 9.93
N VAL A 295 4.34 -10.07 9.23
CA VAL A 295 4.33 -8.68 8.75
C VAL A 295 4.42 -7.72 9.94
N ALA A 296 3.59 -7.89 10.97
CA ALA A 296 3.58 -7.02 12.15
C ALA A 296 4.88 -7.10 12.94
N GLU A 297 5.41 -8.29 13.19
CA GLU A 297 6.67 -8.51 13.92
C GLU A 297 7.86 -7.95 13.16
N THR A 298 7.89 -8.13 11.83
CA THR A 298 8.97 -7.58 10.99
C THR A 298 8.90 -6.06 10.94
N ALA A 299 7.70 -5.48 10.80
CA ALA A 299 7.52 -4.03 10.89
C ALA A 299 8.03 -3.49 12.25
N HIS A 300 7.60 -4.09 13.34
CA HIS A 300 8.01 -3.68 14.68
C HIS A 300 9.52 -3.77 14.87
N ARG A 301 10.14 -4.90 14.55
CA ARG A 301 11.59 -5.09 14.64
C ARG A 301 12.36 -4.10 13.76
N PHE A 302 11.90 -3.84 12.56
CA PHE A 302 12.55 -2.90 11.63
C PHE A 302 12.44 -1.46 12.12
N PHE A 303 11.27 -1.03 12.54
CA PHE A 303 11.02 0.35 13.00
C PHE A 303 11.70 0.63 14.33
N SER A 304 11.66 -0.29 15.30
CA SER A 304 12.37 -0.13 16.58
C SER A 304 13.87 0.09 16.39
N ARG A 305 14.51 -0.67 15.49
CA ARG A 305 15.93 -0.45 15.16
C ARG A 305 16.21 0.94 14.56
N LEU A 306 15.29 1.50 13.77
CA LEU A 306 15.45 2.83 13.20
C LEU A 306 15.28 3.91 14.28
N ILE A 307 14.35 3.74 15.21
CA ILE A 307 14.14 4.63 16.36
C ILE A 307 15.39 4.64 17.26
N GLU A 308 15.92 3.46 17.58
CA GLU A 308 17.15 3.32 18.40
C GLU A 308 18.35 4.01 17.76
N ARG A 309 18.56 3.83 16.44
CA ARG A 309 19.65 4.51 15.71
C ARG A 309 19.52 6.02 15.72
N GLN A 310 18.31 6.56 15.62
CA GLN A 310 18.08 8.02 15.69
C GLN A 310 18.38 8.55 17.09
N SER A 311 17.92 7.86 18.12
CA SER A 311 18.19 8.24 19.51
C SER A 311 19.69 8.23 19.81
N ALA A 312 20.41 7.21 19.33
CA ALA A 312 21.87 7.12 19.51
C ALA A 312 22.65 8.24 18.78
N SER A 313 22.16 8.68 17.61
CA SER A 313 22.79 9.77 16.84
C SER A 313 22.50 11.17 17.41
N GLN A 314 21.54 11.31 18.31
CA GLN A 314 21.19 12.58 18.97
C GLN A 314 21.86 12.76 20.34
N VAL A 315 22.56 11.75 20.87
CA VAL A 315 23.35 11.90 22.09
C VAL A 315 24.60 12.75 21.76
N PRO A 316 24.78 13.97 22.34
CA PRO A 316 25.96 14.76 22.09
C PRO A 316 27.21 14.00 22.55
N LEU A 317 28.27 14.03 21.76
CA LEU A 317 29.61 13.64 22.21
C LEU A 317 30.06 14.65 23.30
N THR A 318 29.57 14.45 24.52
CA THR A 318 30.09 15.19 25.68
C THR A 318 31.44 14.58 26.04
N GLU A 319 32.52 15.33 25.64
CA GLU A 319 33.82 15.39 26.27
C GLU A 319 34.46 14.09 26.74
N ALA A 320 35.16 13.43 25.83
CA ALA A 320 36.38 12.69 26.22
C ALA A 320 37.56 13.70 26.22
N THR A 321 37.59 14.61 27.20
CA THR A 321 38.77 15.38 27.53
C THR A 321 38.87 15.46 29.05
N ARG A 322 39.60 14.52 29.60
CA ARG A 322 40.47 14.66 30.78
C ARG A 322 41.61 13.65 30.72
#